data_7132feab2b130ffc2a2a3ce51b8df013
#
_entry.id   7132feab2b130ffc2a2a3ce51b8df013
#
_cell.length_a   1.000
_cell.length_b   1.000
_cell.length_c   1.000
_cell.angle_alpha   90.00
_cell.angle_beta   90.00
_cell.angle_gamma   90.00
#
_symmetry.space_group_name_H-M   'P 1'
#
loop_
_entity.id
_entity.type
_entity.pdbx_description
1 polymer ?
#
loop_
_entity_poly.entity_id
_entity_poly.type
_entity_poly.pdbx_seq_one_letter_code
_entity_poly.pdbx_strand_id
1 'polypeptide(L)'
;ELNVSAAIQHINEYLEKTCDIGLTYGATVDKYIGDGVLLRFNVPRPVKDHPFKAVTAALEMKAAFEKLKSEWSTMGEPVEGLYPRIGIAYGVKRSLVIHNTNT
;
A
#
# COMPACT_ATOMS: atom_id res chain seq x y z
N GLU A 1 -17.09 -13.91 13.52
CA GLU A 1 -15.94 -14.78 13.39
C GLU A 1 -15.18 -14.49 12.11
N LEU A 2 -13.86 -14.41 12.21
CA LEU A 2 -13.04 -14.07 11.07
C LEU A 2 -12.83 -15.29 10.18
N ASN A 3 -13.18 -15.16 8.91
CA ASN A 3 -12.91 -16.18 7.92
C ASN A 3 -11.50 -15.91 7.38
N VAL A 4 -10.58 -16.83 7.65
CA VAL A 4 -9.19 -16.67 7.25
C VAL A 4 -9.06 -16.47 5.73
N SER A 5 -9.83 -17.23 4.97
CA SER A 5 -9.81 -17.13 3.51
C SER A 5 -10.24 -15.76 3.03
N ALA A 6 -11.29 -15.21 3.64
CA ALA A 6 -11.79 -13.89 3.29
C ALA A 6 -10.77 -12.82 3.68
N ALA A 7 -10.14 -12.99 4.84
CA ALA A 7 -9.12 -12.04 5.30
C ALA A 7 -7.95 -12.00 4.32
N ILE A 8 -7.51 -13.16 3.85
CA ILE A 8 -6.41 -13.22 2.89
C ILE A 8 -6.80 -12.55 1.58
N GLN A 9 -8.05 -12.75 1.13
CA GLN A 9 -8.52 -12.11 -0.08
C GLN A 9 -8.52 -10.59 0.06
N HIS A 10 -8.96 -10.08 1.20
CA HIS A 10 -8.97 -8.63 1.45
C HIS A 10 -7.57 -8.06 1.44
N ILE A 11 -6.64 -8.74 2.09
CA ILE A 11 -5.24 -8.29 2.12
C ILE A 11 -4.67 -8.28 0.71
N ASN A 12 -4.90 -9.34 -0.06
CA ASN A 12 -4.39 -9.42 -1.41
C ASN A 12 -5.00 -8.34 -2.30
N GLU A 13 -6.27 -8.08 -2.15
CA GLU A 13 -6.94 -7.04 -2.93
C GLU A 13 -6.34 -5.67 -2.63
N TYR A 14 -6.09 -5.41 -1.36
CA TYR A 14 -5.50 -4.12 -0.99
C TYR A 14 -4.05 -4.01 -1.45
N LEU A 15 -3.27 -5.09 -1.32
CA LEU A 15 -1.88 -5.06 -1.77
C LEU A 15 -1.79 -4.85 -3.28
N GLU A 16 -2.69 -5.47 -4.04
CA GLU A 16 -2.73 -5.27 -5.47
C GLU A 16 -3.02 -3.82 -5.81
N LYS A 17 -4.00 -3.23 -5.14
CA LYS A 17 -4.34 -1.83 -5.36
C LYS A 17 -3.19 -0.92 -4.97
N THR A 18 -2.51 -1.23 -3.87
CA THR A 18 -1.35 -0.47 -3.42
C THR A 18 -0.24 -0.49 -4.47
N CYS A 19 0.04 -1.65 -5.04
CA CYS A 19 1.06 -1.77 -6.07
C CYS A 19 0.66 -1.01 -7.33
N ASP A 20 -0.60 -1.08 -7.72
CA ASP A 20 -1.08 -0.34 -8.90
C ASP A 20 -0.88 1.16 -8.72
N ILE A 21 -1.22 1.67 -7.56
CA ILE A 21 -1.04 3.09 -7.27
C ILE A 21 0.44 3.45 -7.30
N GLY A 22 1.26 2.64 -6.64
CA GLY A 22 2.70 2.89 -6.62
C GLY A 22 3.29 2.93 -8.02
N LEU A 23 2.92 1.96 -8.85
CA LEU A 23 3.42 1.90 -10.23
C LEU A 23 2.97 3.11 -11.04
N THR A 24 1.77 3.60 -10.80
CA THR A 24 1.28 4.79 -11.48
C THR A 24 2.18 6.00 -11.21
N TYR A 25 2.76 6.07 -10.02
CA TYR A 25 3.65 7.17 -9.66
C TYR A 25 5.12 6.84 -9.90
N GLY A 26 5.41 5.73 -10.55
CA GLY A 26 6.77 5.40 -10.95
C GLY A 26 7.52 4.51 -9.99
N ALA A 27 6.86 3.97 -8.98
CA ALA A 27 7.53 3.10 -8.03
C ALA A 27 7.87 1.75 -8.66
N THR A 28 8.84 1.10 -8.06
CA THR A 28 9.19 -0.27 -8.36
C THR A 28 8.83 -1.11 -7.13
N VAL A 29 8.18 -2.23 -7.36
CA VAL A 29 7.88 -3.16 -6.26
C VAL A 29 9.16 -3.89 -5.92
N ASP A 30 9.62 -3.73 -4.67
CA ASP A 30 10.85 -4.39 -4.24
C ASP A 30 10.55 -5.80 -3.77
N LYS A 31 9.68 -5.92 -2.79
CA LYS A 31 9.33 -7.24 -2.28
C LYS A 31 8.08 -7.15 -1.41
N TYR A 32 7.49 -8.29 -1.17
CA TYR A 32 6.41 -8.41 -0.20
C TYR A 32 7.00 -8.85 1.14
N ILE A 33 6.47 -8.28 2.22
CA ILE A 33 6.93 -8.58 3.57
C ILE A 33 5.71 -8.88 4.41
N GLY A 34 5.46 -10.18 4.66
CA GLY A 34 4.26 -10.57 5.38
C GLY A 34 3.02 -10.09 4.65
N ASP A 35 2.22 -9.28 5.31
CA ASP A 35 1.02 -8.69 4.73
C ASP A 35 1.26 -7.28 4.20
N GLY A 36 2.52 -6.96 3.91
CA GLY A 36 2.87 -5.64 3.41
C GLY A 36 3.68 -5.72 2.14
N VAL A 37 4.02 -4.56 1.61
CA VAL A 37 4.81 -4.46 0.40
C VAL A 37 5.77 -3.29 0.52
N LEU A 38 6.98 -3.49 0.00
CA LEU A 38 8.02 -2.49 -0.02
C LEU A 38 8.14 -1.94 -1.43
N LEU A 39 7.91 -0.65 -1.57
CA LEU A 39 8.02 0.03 -2.85
C LEU A 39 9.17 1.01 -2.82
N ARG A 40 9.85 1.13 -3.95
CA ARG A 40 10.96 2.05 -4.09
C ARG A 40 10.67 3.07 -5.17
N PHE A 41 11.00 4.31 -4.86
CA PHE A 41 10.89 5.39 -5.84
C PHE A 41 12.29 5.86 -6.16
N ASN A 42 12.57 6.10 -7.45
CA ASN A 42 13.83 6.62 -7.93
C ASN A 42 14.96 5.59 -7.99
N VAL A 43 14.66 4.33 -7.76
CA VAL A 43 15.62 3.23 -7.89
C VAL A 43 14.85 2.00 -8.35
N PRO A 44 15.31 1.29 -9.36
CA PRO A 44 16.47 1.57 -10.20
C PRO A 44 16.23 2.66 -11.23
N ARG A 45 14.96 2.96 -11.54
CA ARG A 45 14.64 3.98 -12.52
C ARG A 45 14.50 5.34 -11.86
N PRO A 46 15.15 6.37 -12.41
CA PRO A 46 14.98 7.72 -11.88
C PRO A 46 13.52 8.18 -11.98
N VAL A 47 13.05 8.83 -10.94
CA VAL A 47 11.69 9.38 -10.90
C VAL A 47 11.80 10.83 -10.49
N LYS A 48 11.37 11.72 -11.39
CA LYS A 48 11.41 13.14 -11.09
C LYS A 48 10.44 13.45 -9.96
N ASP A 49 10.86 14.28 -9.02
CA ASP A 49 10.06 14.68 -7.86
C ASP A 49 9.60 13.47 -7.05
N HIS A 50 10.51 12.50 -6.91
CA HIS A 50 10.13 11.26 -6.27
C HIS A 50 9.63 11.40 -4.82
N PRO A 51 10.13 12.33 -4.00
CA PRO A 51 9.56 12.49 -2.66
C PRO A 51 8.10 12.92 -2.72
N PHE A 52 7.78 13.85 -3.58
CA PHE A 52 6.41 14.31 -3.75
C PHE A 52 5.51 13.19 -4.25
N LYS A 53 6.01 12.43 -5.23
CA LYS A 53 5.22 11.34 -5.79
C LYS A 53 5.00 10.23 -4.78
N ALA A 54 6.00 9.96 -3.95
CA ALA A 54 5.84 8.93 -2.92
C ALA A 54 4.78 9.32 -1.90
N VAL A 55 4.77 10.57 -1.47
CA VAL A 55 3.77 11.04 -0.52
C VAL A 55 2.39 11.04 -1.15
N THR A 56 2.29 11.49 -2.39
CA THR A 56 1.01 11.50 -3.10
C THR A 56 0.48 10.09 -3.25
N ALA A 57 1.35 9.15 -3.62
CA ALA A 57 0.95 7.75 -3.74
C ALA A 57 0.45 7.21 -2.41
N ALA A 58 1.14 7.54 -1.32
CA ALA A 58 0.74 7.07 0.00
C ALA A 58 -0.66 7.58 0.37
N LEU A 59 -0.94 8.83 0.06
CA LEU A 59 -2.25 9.39 0.35
C LEU A 59 -3.34 8.71 -0.48
N GLU A 60 -3.04 8.39 -1.73
CA GLU A 60 -4.00 7.66 -2.56
C GLU A 60 -4.20 6.23 -2.07
N MET A 61 -3.14 5.60 -1.58
CA MET A 61 -3.27 4.27 -1.01
C MET A 61 -4.19 4.27 0.20
N LYS A 62 -4.06 5.30 1.03
CA LYS A 62 -4.92 5.42 2.19
C LYS A 62 -6.37 5.61 1.78
N ALA A 63 -6.61 6.45 0.79
CA ALA A 63 -7.98 6.67 0.29
C ALA A 63 -8.54 5.40 -0.34
N ALA A 64 -7.71 4.66 -1.06
CA ALA A 64 -8.13 3.41 -1.68
C ALA A 64 -8.53 2.38 -0.63
N PHE A 65 -7.78 2.33 0.48
CA PHE A 65 -8.11 1.41 1.56
C PHE A 65 -9.47 1.75 2.16
N GLU A 66 -9.72 3.04 2.39
CA GLU A 66 -11.01 3.45 2.97
C GLU A 66 -12.16 3.06 2.06
N LYS A 67 -11.97 3.17 0.76
CA LYS A 67 -12.99 2.78 -0.19
C LYS A 67 -13.22 1.27 -0.14
N LEU A 68 -12.15 0.48 -0.14
CA LEU A 68 -12.27 -0.98 -0.05
C LEU A 68 -12.95 -1.38 1.25
N LYS A 69 -12.56 -0.77 2.35
CA LYS A 69 -13.14 -1.08 3.64
C LYS A 69 -14.65 -0.82 3.65
N SER A 70 -15.05 0.28 3.02
CA SER A 70 -16.46 0.60 2.90
C SER A 70 -17.19 -0.46 2.09
N GLU A 71 -16.59 -0.92 1.00
CA GLU A 71 -17.20 -1.95 0.16
C GLU A 71 -17.34 -3.27 0.92
N TRP A 72 -16.29 -3.65 1.64
CA TRP A 72 -16.34 -4.88 2.44
C TRP A 72 -17.41 -4.79 3.52
N SER A 73 -17.53 -3.64 4.17
CA SER A 73 -18.53 -3.42 5.20
C SER A 73 -19.93 -3.54 4.62
N THR A 74 -20.14 -3.01 3.42
CA THR A 74 -21.42 -3.10 2.74
C THR A 74 -21.80 -4.55 2.46
N MET A 75 -20.81 -5.39 2.22
CA MET A 75 -21.05 -6.81 1.99
C MET A 75 -21.21 -7.59 3.29
N GLY A 76 -21.25 -6.92 4.42
CA GLY A 76 -21.45 -7.55 5.70
C GLY A 76 -20.22 -8.20 6.31
N GLU A 77 -19.05 -7.88 5.81
CA GLU A 77 -17.83 -8.49 6.31
C GLU A 77 -17.26 -7.69 7.47
N PRO A 78 -16.67 -8.36 8.45
CA PRO A 78 -16.12 -7.66 9.61
C PRO A 78 -14.87 -6.90 9.22
N VAL A 79 -14.92 -5.57 9.38
CA VAL A 79 -13.79 -4.72 9.01
C VAL A 79 -13.34 -3.82 10.14
N GLU A 80 -13.94 -3.97 11.31
CA GLU A 80 -13.53 -3.19 12.46
C GLU A 80 -12.09 -3.50 12.84
N GLY A 81 -11.33 -2.46 13.12
CA GLY A 81 -9.95 -2.65 13.50
C GLY A 81 -8.99 -2.80 12.34
N LEU A 82 -9.51 -2.87 11.12
CA LEU A 82 -8.64 -2.94 9.95
C LEU A 82 -8.21 -1.52 9.54
N TYR A 83 -6.92 -1.33 9.41
CA TYR A 83 -6.38 -0.06 8.94
C TYR A 83 -4.98 -0.29 8.39
N PRO A 84 -4.56 0.51 7.41
CA PRO A 84 -3.23 0.37 6.85
C PRO A 84 -2.22 1.14 7.69
N ARG A 85 -1.00 0.70 7.64
CA ARG A 85 0.13 1.47 8.15
C ARG A 85 1.06 1.74 7.00
N ILE A 86 1.36 3.00 6.79
CA ILE A 86 2.24 3.40 5.69
C ILE A 86 3.38 4.19 6.29
N GLY A 87 4.60 3.68 6.08
CA GLY A 87 5.79 4.38 6.51
C GLY A 87 6.59 4.80 5.28
N ILE A 88 7.17 5.98 5.35
CA ILE A 88 7.99 6.50 4.27
C ILE A 88 9.34 6.87 4.83
N ALA A 89 10.40 6.35 4.19
CA ALA A 89 11.76 6.67 4.58
C ALA A 89 12.49 7.24 3.38
N TYR A 90 13.32 8.23 3.61
CA TYR A 90 14.07 8.90 2.56
C TYR A 90 15.54 8.90 2.92
N GLY A 91 16.37 8.57 1.94
CA GLY A 91 17.81 8.55 2.15
C GLY A 91 18.55 9.13 0.97
N VAL A 92 19.77 9.60 1.22
CA VAL A 92 20.55 10.26 0.18
C VAL A 92 20.89 9.31 -0.96
N LYS A 93 21.26 8.09 -0.64
CA LYS A 93 21.65 7.09 -1.64
C LYS A 93 20.60 6.01 -1.81
N ARG A 94 19.42 6.26 -1.27
CA ARG A 94 18.33 5.29 -1.34
C ARG A 94 17.09 6.02 -1.75
N SER A 95 16.24 5.29 -2.41
CA SER A 95 14.96 5.84 -2.75
C SER A 95 14.08 5.91 -1.53
N LEU A 96 12.99 6.61 -1.70
CA LEU A 96 11.91 6.56 -0.74
C LEU A 96 11.38 5.15 -0.67
N VAL A 97 11.10 4.73 0.53
CA VAL A 97 10.56 3.40 0.78
C VAL A 97 9.20 3.57 1.42
N ILE A 98 8.21 2.94 0.84
CA ILE A 98 6.87 2.92 1.41
C ILE A 98 6.64 1.54 1.96
N HIS A 99 6.41 1.45 3.24
CA HIS A 99 6.13 0.20 3.91
C HIS A 99 4.69 0.20 4.36
N ASN A 100 3.93 -0.77 3.91
CA ASN A 100 2.52 -0.83 4.16
C ASN A 100 2.20 -2.11 4.92
N THR A 101 1.73 -1.98 6.14
CA THR A 101 1.33 -3.12 6.93
C THR A 101 -0.09 -2.94 7.41
N ASN A 102 -0.73 -4.04 7.71
CA ASN A 102 -2.09 -4.06 8.18
C ASN A 102 -2.12 -4.88 9.47
N THR A 103 -2.47 -4.25 10.57
CA THR A 103 -2.50 -4.96 11.86
C THR A 103 -3.87 -4.94 12.48
#